data_94e2cc4f331aba407ce781e5b6c4ccfb
#
_entry.id   94e2cc4f331aba407ce781e5b6c4ccfb
#
_cell.length_a   1.000
_cell.length_b   1.000
_cell.length_c   1.000
_cell.angle_alpha   90.00
_cell.angle_beta   90.00
_cell.angle_gamma   90.00
#
_symmetry.space_group_name_H-M   'P 1'
#
loop_
_entity.id
_entity.type
_entity.pdbx_description
1 polymer ?
#
loop_
_entity_poly.entity_id
_entity_poly.type
_entity_poly.pdbx_seq_one_letter_code
_entity_poly.pdbx_strand_id
1 'polypeptide(L)'
;MKSIFIFVVVGVVVVSAAFLFLNNKKAPSNDATPPSITTKQELKTQDFNFENPKKSAHYETNTPSHGAILPTPPINVVIDFNFDLSKPSSIKIEKDGQDFGIGETLIDQNKLTMRRDFEPNAPDGLYTVLYNACWPDKTCHEGNFQFAIDKKKAGSFIDLTNQKEVTINLKNIAFLPKDIKVSKGVKITWVNDDSAQHYINSDSHPAHSYFPAQNSKALKQEESFILTFEKPGIYPYHCSAHANSMSGNILVE
;
A
#
# COMPACT_ATOMS: atom_id res chain seq x y z
N MET A 1 56.40 -20.21 30.26
CA MET A 1 57.56 -20.71 29.47
C MET A 1 57.17 -20.80 28.01
N LYS A 2 58.02 -20.15 27.19
CA LYS A 2 58.19 -20.17 25.74
C LYS A 2 57.17 -19.38 24.90
N SER A 3 57.58 -18.16 24.66
CA SER A 3 57.30 -17.37 23.46
C SER A 3 57.85 -18.00 22.21
N ILE A 4 57.12 -17.84 21.09
CA ILE A 4 57.77 -17.93 19.77
C ILE A 4 57.24 -16.76 18.93
N PHE A 5 58.15 -15.88 18.55
CA PHE A 5 58.05 -14.83 17.53
C PHE A 5 58.29 -15.47 16.17
N ILE A 6 57.55 -15.07 15.15
CA ILE A 6 57.96 -15.22 13.76
C ILE A 6 57.62 -14.00 12.92
N PHE A 7 58.57 -13.59 12.20
CA PHE A 7 58.95 -12.40 11.44
C PHE A 7 58.05 -12.07 10.24
N VAL A 8 57.98 -10.75 10.05
CA VAL A 8 57.59 -10.04 8.84
C VAL A 8 58.63 -10.22 7.75
N VAL A 9 58.19 -10.41 6.52
CA VAL A 9 59.01 -10.19 5.30
C VAL A 9 58.27 -9.25 4.38
N VAL A 10 58.84 -8.04 4.26
CA VAL A 10 58.49 -7.03 3.25
C VAL A 10 59.28 -7.34 2.00
N GLY A 11 58.60 -7.52 0.87
CA GLY A 11 59.20 -7.62 -0.46
C GLY A 11 58.82 -6.44 -1.32
N VAL A 12 59.72 -5.47 -1.47
CA VAL A 12 59.66 -4.38 -2.45
C VAL A 12 60.23 -4.92 -3.76
N VAL A 13 59.52 -4.84 -4.86
CA VAL A 13 60.04 -5.02 -6.21
C VAL A 13 59.72 -3.78 -7.03
N VAL A 14 60.78 -3.01 -7.30
CA VAL A 14 60.84 -1.94 -8.31
C VAL A 14 61.26 -2.59 -9.63
N VAL A 15 60.53 -2.37 -10.70
CA VAL A 15 61.05 -2.59 -12.06
C VAL A 15 60.58 -1.48 -13.00
N SER A 16 61.60 -1.02 -13.65
CA SER A 16 61.81 0.10 -14.51
C SER A 16 61.01 0.17 -15.79
N ALA A 17 60.88 1.37 -16.27
CA ALA A 17 60.36 1.78 -17.57
C ALA A 17 61.27 1.30 -18.75
N ALA A 18 60.63 0.92 -19.82
CA ALA A 18 61.24 0.92 -21.16
C ALA A 18 60.27 1.52 -22.17
N PHE A 19 60.63 2.65 -22.70
CA PHE A 19 60.08 3.30 -23.91
C PHE A 19 60.50 2.52 -25.16
N LEU A 20 59.59 2.27 -26.07
CA LEU A 20 59.86 2.11 -27.48
C LEU A 20 58.71 2.68 -28.35
N PHE A 21 59.15 3.45 -29.29
CA PHE A 21 58.42 4.26 -30.28
C PHE A 21 57.88 3.45 -31.46
N LEU A 22 56.82 3.98 -32.04
CA LEU A 22 56.38 4.00 -33.44
C LEU A 22 55.69 2.73 -34.02
N ASN A 23 54.38 2.87 -34.29
CA ASN A 23 53.97 2.92 -35.71
C ASN A 23 52.51 3.38 -35.87
N ASN A 24 52.35 4.45 -36.62
CA ASN A 24 51.13 5.05 -37.09
C ASN A 24 50.49 4.15 -38.13
N LYS A 25 49.34 3.50 -37.80
CA LYS A 25 48.36 3.04 -38.79
C LYS A 25 46.98 3.55 -38.43
N LYS A 26 46.48 4.45 -39.27
CA LYS A 26 45.12 4.94 -39.30
C LYS A 26 44.15 3.77 -39.36
N ALA A 27 43.32 3.56 -38.34
CA ALA A 27 42.15 2.69 -38.34
C ALA A 27 40.93 3.46 -38.83
N PRO A 28 39.99 2.82 -39.53
CA PRO A 28 38.77 3.52 -40.02
C PRO A 28 37.85 3.89 -38.87
N SER A 29 37.32 5.09 -38.93
CA SER A 29 36.28 5.62 -38.03
C SER A 29 34.96 4.82 -38.20
N ASN A 30 34.66 3.95 -37.29
CA ASN A 30 33.30 3.46 -37.09
C ASN A 30 32.56 4.46 -36.18
N ASP A 31 31.82 5.36 -36.85
CA ASP A 31 30.80 6.18 -36.21
C ASP A 31 29.64 5.28 -35.81
N ALA A 32 29.77 4.61 -34.68
CA ALA A 32 28.65 3.96 -34.03
C ALA A 32 28.04 4.98 -33.04
N THR A 33 27.02 5.67 -33.50
CA THR A 33 26.12 6.47 -32.65
C THR A 33 25.68 5.60 -31.47
N PRO A 34 25.89 5.98 -30.21
CA PRO A 34 25.39 5.21 -29.08
C PRO A 34 23.86 5.12 -29.16
N PRO A 35 23.26 3.98 -28.79
CA PRO A 35 21.81 3.83 -28.82
C PRO A 35 21.18 4.90 -27.95
N SER A 36 20.25 5.64 -28.54
CA SER A 36 19.42 6.65 -27.89
C SER A 36 18.83 6.05 -26.61
N ILE A 37 19.20 6.60 -25.47
CA ILE A 37 18.57 6.27 -24.18
C ILE A 37 17.10 6.65 -24.34
N THR A 38 16.26 5.63 -24.44
CA THR A 38 14.80 5.80 -24.42
C THR A 38 14.47 6.48 -23.10
N THR A 39 14.15 7.75 -23.19
CA THR A 39 13.66 8.56 -22.07
C THR A 39 12.47 7.80 -21.48
N LYS A 40 12.60 7.33 -20.24
CA LYS A 40 11.47 6.83 -19.46
C LYS A 40 10.41 7.92 -19.50
N GLN A 41 9.34 7.70 -20.26
CA GLN A 41 8.18 8.60 -20.24
C GLN A 41 7.71 8.66 -18.80
N GLU A 42 7.88 9.80 -18.17
CA GLU A 42 7.27 10.11 -16.88
C GLU A 42 5.75 9.99 -17.08
N LEU A 43 5.15 8.98 -16.48
CA LEU A 43 3.70 8.82 -16.49
C LEU A 43 3.11 10.04 -15.78
N LYS A 44 2.56 10.97 -16.54
CA LYS A 44 1.79 12.08 -15.97
C LYS A 44 0.64 11.47 -15.17
N THR A 45 0.71 11.56 -13.85
CA THR A 45 -0.40 11.25 -12.95
C THR A 45 -1.50 12.28 -13.21
N GLN A 46 -2.74 11.83 -13.20
CA GLN A 46 -3.89 12.73 -13.29
C GLN A 46 -3.97 13.55 -12.00
N ASP A 47 -3.99 14.87 -12.10
CA ASP A 47 -4.24 15.74 -10.95
C ASP A 47 -5.73 15.74 -10.64
N PHE A 48 -6.09 15.36 -9.42
CA PHE A 48 -7.45 15.39 -8.91
C PHE A 48 -7.61 16.59 -7.95
N ASN A 49 -8.65 17.37 -8.14
CA ASN A 49 -9.00 18.45 -7.23
C ASN A 49 -10.09 17.95 -6.27
N PHE A 50 -9.75 17.75 -5.01
CA PHE A 50 -10.66 17.28 -3.98
C PHE A 50 -11.33 18.46 -3.27
N GLU A 51 -12.65 18.40 -3.14
CA GLU A 51 -13.42 19.35 -2.36
C GLU A 51 -13.25 19.07 -0.86
N ASN A 52 -13.47 20.08 -0.01
CA ASN A 52 -13.40 19.87 1.44
C ASN A 52 -14.47 18.88 1.90
N PRO A 53 -14.13 17.88 2.72
CA PRO A 53 -15.09 16.91 3.23
C PRO A 53 -16.01 17.54 4.27
N LYS A 54 -17.28 17.09 4.28
CA LYS A 54 -18.23 17.37 5.34
C LYS A 54 -18.27 16.17 6.30
N LYS A 55 -17.92 16.38 7.56
CA LYS A 55 -18.02 15.36 8.60
C LYS A 55 -19.33 15.51 9.35
N SER A 56 -20.09 14.42 9.52
CA SER A 56 -21.25 14.38 10.39
C SER A 56 -20.85 14.40 11.87
N ALA A 57 -21.83 14.54 12.77
CA ALA A 57 -21.61 14.25 14.17
C ALA A 57 -21.08 12.81 14.35
N HIS A 58 -20.30 12.56 15.40
CA HIS A 58 -19.75 11.26 15.77
C HIS A 58 -18.86 10.57 14.72
N TYR A 59 -18.55 11.23 13.60
CA TYR A 59 -17.61 10.69 12.61
C TYR A 59 -16.20 10.58 13.19
N GLU A 60 -15.54 9.44 12.99
CA GLU A 60 -14.13 9.24 13.35
C GLU A 60 -13.24 9.14 12.12
N THR A 61 -13.49 8.16 11.25
CA THR A 61 -12.62 7.90 10.12
C THR A 61 -13.35 7.22 8.96
N ASN A 62 -12.69 7.10 7.81
CA ASN A 62 -13.19 6.37 6.64
C ASN A 62 -12.06 5.74 5.83
N THR A 63 -12.39 4.66 5.13
CA THR A 63 -11.52 4.00 4.16
C THR A 63 -12.32 3.76 2.88
N PRO A 64 -11.85 4.23 1.70
CA PRO A 64 -10.61 5.01 1.47
C PRO A 64 -10.60 6.36 2.17
N SER A 65 -9.43 6.85 2.58
CA SER A 65 -9.30 8.17 3.19
C SER A 65 -9.68 9.28 2.19
N HIS A 66 -10.20 10.41 2.70
CA HIS A 66 -10.43 11.58 1.85
C HIS A 66 -9.12 12.02 1.16
N GLY A 67 -9.19 12.28 -0.16
CA GLY A 67 -8.05 12.66 -0.97
C GLY A 67 -7.15 11.48 -1.41
N ALA A 68 -7.48 10.24 -1.06
CA ALA A 68 -6.72 9.08 -1.50
C ALA A 68 -6.82 8.90 -3.03
N ILE A 69 -5.70 8.51 -3.67
CA ILE A 69 -5.66 8.11 -5.08
C ILE A 69 -5.25 6.64 -5.12
N LEU A 70 -6.19 5.79 -5.48
CA LEU A 70 -6.05 4.33 -5.44
C LEU A 70 -5.60 3.76 -6.78
N PRO A 71 -4.76 2.70 -6.79
CA PRO A 71 -4.33 2.01 -8.02
C PRO A 71 -5.40 1.13 -8.64
N THR A 72 -6.49 0.85 -7.92
CA THR A 72 -7.59 -0.03 -8.33
C THR A 72 -8.84 0.33 -7.50
N PRO A 73 -10.04 -0.08 -7.92
CA PRO A 73 -11.23 0.03 -7.08
C PRO A 73 -11.02 -0.58 -5.68
N PRO A 74 -11.48 0.09 -4.60
CA PRO A 74 -11.46 -0.50 -3.26
C PRO A 74 -12.46 -1.65 -3.17
N ILE A 75 -12.28 -2.58 -2.22
CA ILE A 75 -13.23 -3.70 -2.04
C ILE A 75 -14.58 -3.22 -1.50
N ASN A 76 -14.57 -2.15 -0.73
CA ASN A 76 -15.73 -1.48 -0.14
C ASN A 76 -15.37 -0.04 0.27
N VAL A 77 -16.37 0.73 0.66
CA VAL A 77 -16.22 2.00 1.39
C VAL A 77 -16.72 1.76 2.80
N VAL A 78 -15.90 2.15 3.79
CA VAL A 78 -16.17 1.99 5.22
C VAL A 78 -16.12 3.34 5.90
N ILE A 79 -17.04 3.59 6.83
CA ILE A 79 -17.06 4.80 7.66
C ILE A 79 -17.26 4.39 9.11
N ASP A 80 -16.38 4.86 9.99
CA ASP A 80 -16.39 4.57 11.41
C ASP A 80 -16.86 5.77 12.24
N PHE A 81 -17.58 5.48 13.31
CA PHE A 81 -18.19 6.44 14.21
C PHE A 81 -17.91 6.06 15.67
N ASN A 82 -18.03 7.03 16.57
CA ASN A 82 -17.91 6.80 18.02
C ASN A 82 -19.27 6.75 18.74
N PHE A 83 -20.35 6.53 18.01
CA PHE A 83 -21.70 6.37 18.53
C PHE A 83 -22.49 5.33 17.72
N ASP A 84 -23.42 4.60 18.39
CA ASP A 84 -24.19 3.52 17.76
C ASP A 84 -24.98 4.01 16.54
N LEU A 85 -24.75 3.39 15.41
CA LEU A 85 -25.51 3.59 14.19
C LEU A 85 -26.83 2.82 14.23
N SER A 86 -27.84 3.33 13.55
CA SER A 86 -29.12 2.67 13.32
C SER A 86 -29.58 2.82 11.86
N LYS A 87 -30.56 2.04 11.44
CA LYS A 87 -31.25 2.26 10.17
C LYS A 87 -32.07 3.55 10.25
N PRO A 88 -32.15 4.37 9.17
CA PRO A 88 -31.75 4.06 7.79
C PRO A 88 -30.39 4.66 7.36
N SER A 89 -29.32 4.49 8.14
CA SER A 89 -27.98 4.94 7.70
C SER A 89 -27.65 4.42 6.30
N SER A 90 -27.01 5.27 5.47
CA SER A 90 -26.76 4.95 4.07
C SER A 90 -25.46 5.54 3.55
N ILE A 91 -24.87 4.86 2.56
CA ILE A 91 -23.72 5.30 1.78
C ILE A 91 -24.10 5.26 0.30
N LYS A 92 -23.80 6.34 -0.43
CA LYS A 92 -23.86 6.43 -1.89
C LYS A 92 -22.51 6.81 -2.42
N ILE A 93 -22.05 6.19 -3.52
CA ILE A 93 -20.71 6.39 -4.06
C ILE A 93 -20.85 6.84 -5.51
N GLU A 94 -20.74 8.13 -5.77
CA GLU A 94 -21.08 8.71 -7.05
C GLU A 94 -19.85 9.12 -7.88
N LYS A 95 -19.96 8.89 -9.17
CA LYS A 95 -19.13 9.50 -10.20
C LYS A 95 -20.00 9.81 -11.41
N ASP A 96 -19.93 11.06 -11.90
CA ASP A 96 -20.70 11.52 -13.07
C ASP A 96 -22.21 11.22 -12.99
N GLY A 97 -22.79 11.32 -11.78
CA GLY A 97 -24.22 11.06 -11.52
C GLY A 97 -24.61 9.58 -11.42
N GLN A 98 -23.68 8.66 -11.61
CA GLN A 98 -23.88 7.22 -11.44
C GLN A 98 -23.42 6.75 -10.06
N ASP A 99 -24.19 5.87 -9.41
CA ASP A 99 -23.82 5.19 -8.14
C ASP A 99 -23.01 3.92 -8.44
N PHE A 100 -21.82 3.82 -7.84
CA PHE A 100 -20.90 2.68 -7.95
C PHE A 100 -20.90 1.79 -6.70
N GLY A 101 -21.78 2.05 -5.73
CA GLY A 101 -22.00 1.15 -4.60
C GLY A 101 -22.80 -0.09 -5.01
N ILE A 102 -22.39 -1.27 -4.54
CA ILE A 102 -23.10 -2.54 -4.76
C ILE A 102 -23.92 -2.88 -3.51
N GLY A 103 -25.16 -3.30 -3.72
CA GLY A 103 -26.05 -3.70 -2.63
C GLY A 103 -26.44 -2.56 -1.71
N GLU A 104 -26.93 -2.90 -0.53
CA GLU A 104 -27.32 -1.95 0.51
C GLU A 104 -26.14 -1.60 1.43
N THR A 105 -26.28 -0.48 2.13
CA THR A 105 -25.38 -0.15 3.24
C THR A 105 -25.62 -1.11 4.40
N LEU A 106 -24.53 -1.71 4.90
CA LEU A 106 -24.54 -2.58 6.06
C LEU A 106 -23.99 -1.84 7.27
N ILE A 107 -24.60 -2.05 8.42
CA ILE A 107 -24.05 -1.63 9.73
C ILE A 107 -23.42 -2.88 10.35
N ASP A 108 -22.16 -2.79 10.76
CA ASP A 108 -21.44 -3.91 11.38
C ASP A 108 -22.03 -4.25 12.76
N GLN A 109 -21.68 -5.43 13.28
CA GLN A 109 -22.22 -5.92 14.57
C GLN A 109 -21.84 -5.02 15.76
N ASN A 110 -20.70 -4.31 15.66
CA ASN A 110 -20.28 -3.33 16.67
C ASN A 110 -21.15 -2.06 16.68
N LYS A 111 -22.00 -1.87 15.67
CA LYS A 111 -22.82 -0.69 15.40
C LYS A 111 -22.06 0.62 15.22
N LEU A 112 -20.75 0.59 15.23
CA LEU A 112 -19.89 1.78 15.09
C LEU A 112 -19.36 1.96 13.67
N THR A 113 -19.63 1.00 12.78
CA THR A 113 -19.12 0.98 11.41
C THR A 113 -20.26 0.77 10.43
N MET A 114 -20.31 1.56 9.38
CA MET A 114 -21.12 1.24 8.20
C MET A 114 -20.26 1.07 6.98
N ARG A 115 -20.69 0.16 6.09
CA ARG A 115 -19.98 -0.16 4.85
C ARG A 115 -20.90 -0.37 3.68
N ARG A 116 -20.36 -0.19 2.48
CA ARG A 116 -21.01 -0.58 1.25
C ARG A 116 -19.96 -1.12 0.27
N ASP A 117 -20.23 -2.25 -0.34
CA ASP A 117 -19.35 -2.82 -1.38
C ASP A 117 -19.26 -1.88 -2.58
N PHE A 118 -18.11 -1.93 -3.27
CA PHE A 118 -17.81 -1.05 -4.39
C PHE A 118 -17.67 -1.86 -5.68
N GLU A 119 -18.06 -1.26 -6.83
CA GLU A 119 -17.98 -1.88 -8.16
C GLU A 119 -16.53 -2.22 -8.54
N PRO A 120 -16.17 -3.51 -8.69
CA PRO A 120 -14.79 -3.92 -8.92
C PRO A 120 -14.23 -3.48 -10.29
N ASN A 121 -15.12 -3.18 -11.26
CA ASN A 121 -14.73 -2.71 -12.59
C ASN A 121 -14.88 -1.20 -12.76
N ALA A 122 -15.03 -0.46 -11.66
CA ALA A 122 -15.20 0.99 -11.69
C ALA A 122 -14.07 1.67 -12.48
N PRO A 123 -14.38 2.68 -13.33
CA PRO A 123 -13.38 3.38 -14.14
C PRO A 123 -12.51 4.31 -13.31
N ASP A 124 -11.39 4.74 -13.88
CA ASP A 124 -10.58 5.82 -13.32
C ASP A 124 -11.40 7.11 -13.17
N GLY A 125 -11.07 7.93 -12.19
CA GLY A 125 -11.72 9.20 -11.96
C GLY A 125 -11.94 9.53 -10.48
N LEU A 126 -12.58 10.65 -10.24
CA LEU A 126 -12.93 11.17 -8.93
C LEU A 126 -14.30 10.62 -8.50
N TYR A 127 -14.37 10.08 -7.29
CA TYR A 127 -15.58 9.55 -6.65
C TYR A 127 -15.94 10.39 -5.45
N THR A 128 -17.22 10.73 -5.33
CA THR A 128 -17.78 11.38 -4.14
C THR A 128 -18.61 10.39 -3.36
N VAL A 129 -18.23 10.18 -2.11
CA VAL A 129 -19.02 9.40 -1.15
C VAL A 129 -19.94 10.36 -0.42
N LEU A 130 -21.24 10.13 -0.54
CA LEU A 130 -22.29 10.78 0.21
C LEU A 130 -22.80 9.81 1.26
N TYR A 131 -22.94 10.23 2.49
CA TYR A 131 -23.47 9.37 3.52
C TYR A 131 -24.46 10.08 4.43
N ASN A 132 -25.38 9.30 4.97
CA ASN A 132 -26.32 9.74 6.00
C ASN A 132 -26.17 8.79 7.20
N ALA A 133 -25.65 9.29 8.31
CA ALA A 133 -25.48 8.53 9.55
C ALA A 133 -26.68 8.81 10.47
N CYS A 134 -27.40 7.78 10.86
CA CYS A 134 -28.59 7.84 11.71
C CYS A 134 -28.34 7.16 13.04
N TRP A 135 -28.90 7.71 14.11
CA TRP A 135 -28.73 7.25 15.47
C TRP A 135 -30.02 6.60 16.04
N PRO A 136 -29.95 5.88 17.17
CA PRO A 136 -31.12 5.25 17.79
C PRO A 136 -32.26 6.22 18.17
N ASP A 137 -31.94 7.49 18.42
CA ASP A 137 -32.93 8.56 18.70
C ASP A 137 -33.64 9.07 17.44
N LYS A 138 -33.36 8.49 16.27
CA LYS A 138 -33.88 8.80 14.93
C LYS A 138 -33.34 10.13 14.34
N THR A 139 -32.38 10.77 14.95
CA THR A 139 -31.65 11.87 14.29
C THR A 139 -30.69 11.33 13.26
N CYS A 140 -30.51 12.07 12.16
CA CYS A 140 -29.61 11.69 11.06
C CYS A 140 -28.77 12.90 10.65
N HIS A 141 -27.52 12.64 10.28
CA HIS A 141 -26.57 13.67 9.87
C HIS A 141 -25.82 13.25 8.60
N GLU A 142 -25.83 14.15 7.64
CA GLU A 142 -25.15 13.95 6.36
C GLU A 142 -23.67 14.32 6.44
N GLY A 143 -22.87 13.60 5.65
CA GLY A 143 -21.50 13.95 5.39
C GLY A 143 -21.07 13.51 4.00
N ASN A 144 -19.87 13.92 3.60
CA ASN A 144 -19.25 13.50 2.35
C ASN A 144 -17.74 13.49 2.44
N PHE A 145 -17.14 12.73 1.54
CA PHE A 145 -15.70 12.77 1.26
C PHE A 145 -15.45 12.28 -0.18
N GLN A 146 -14.22 12.44 -0.65
CA GLN A 146 -13.85 12.08 -2.01
C GLN A 146 -12.58 11.23 -2.02
N PHE A 147 -12.50 10.32 -2.97
CA PHE A 147 -11.27 9.61 -3.34
C PHE A 147 -11.21 9.48 -4.87
N ALA A 148 -10.07 9.12 -5.42
CA ALA A 148 -9.91 8.91 -6.84
C ALA A 148 -9.33 7.53 -7.14
N ILE A 149 -9.59 7.03 -8.35
CA ILE A 149 -8.95 5.85 -8.92
C ILE A 149 -8.07 6.31 -10.08
N ASP A 150 -6.80 5.94 -10.05
CA ASP A 150 -5.84 6.08 -11.14
C ASP A 150 -5.04 4.78 -11.26
N LYS A 151 -5.42 3.93 -12.20
CA LYS A 151 -4.82 2.60 -12.42
C LYS A 151 -3.33 2.67 -12.79
N LYS A 152 -2.83 3.82 -13.23
CA LYS A 152 -1.40 4.03 -13.47
C LYS A 152 -0.58 3.93 -12.19
N LYS A 153 -1.18 4.21 -11.04
CA LYS A 153 -0.53 4.04 -9.71
C LYS A 153 -0.12 2.61 -9.40
N ALA A 154 -0.75 1.60 -10.02
CA ALA A 154 -0.34 0.20 -9.87
C ALA A 154 1.11 -0.06 -10.30
N GLY A 155 1.67 0.76 -11.20
CA GLY A 155 3.08 0.66 -11.62
C GLY A 155 4.10 1.01 -10.54
N SER A 156 3.69 1.57 -9.41
CA SER A 156 4.57 1.83 -8.25
C SER A 156 4.70 0.63 -7.30
N PHE A 157 3.88 -0.41 -7.47
CA PHE A 157 3.90 -1.62 -6.66
C PHE A 157 4.96 -2.59 -7.17
N ILE A 158 5.59 -3.34 -6.24
CA ILE A 158 6.47 -4.44 -6.60
C ILE A 158 5.60 -5.59 -7.13
N ASP A 159 5.78 -5.96 -8.38
CA ASP A 159 5.00 -7.01 -9.04
C ASP A 159 5.50 -8.41 -8.62
N LEU A 160 4.66 -9.12 -7.87
CA LEU A 160 4.88 -10.48 -7.39
C LEU A 160 3.75 -11.42 -7.85
N THR A 161 3.03 -11.09 -8.93
CA THR A 161 1.88 -11.86 -9.43
C THR A 161 2.26 -13.29 -9.86
N ASN A 162 3.54 -13.53 -10.19
CA ASN A 162 4.04 -14.86 -10.55
C ASN A 162 4.43 -15.73 -9.35
N GLN A 163 4.36 -15.20 -8.12
CA GLN A 163 4.69 -15.94 -6.90
C GLN A 163 3.46 -16.67 -6.37
N LYS A 164 3.65 -17.85 -5.79
CA LYS A 164 2.60 -18.61 -5.09
C LYS A 164 2.52 -18.24 -3.61
N GLU A 165 3.63 -17.82 -3.05
CA GLU A 165 3.79 -17.40 -1.67
C GLU A 165 4.69 -16.17 -1.62
N VAL A 166 4.37 -15.22 -0.74
CA VAL A 166 5.12 -14.00 -0.54
C VAL A 166 5.39 -13.81 0.95
N THR A 167 6.61 -13.44 1.31
CA THR A 167 6.96 -13.06 2.67
C THR A 167 7.21 -11.56 2.76
N ILE A 168 6.62 -10.94 3.78
CA ILE A 168 6.84 -9.54 4.15
C ILE A 168 7.50 -9.55 5.53
N ASN A 169 8.73 -9.08 5.62
CA ASN A 169 9.46 -8.99 6.88
C ASN A 169 9.14 -7.66 7.57
N LEU A 170 8.86 -7.73 8.88
CA LEU A 170 8.72 -6.57 9.74
C LEU A 170 10.09 -6.30 10.35
N LYS A 171 10.80 -5.29 9.84
CA LYS A 171 12.17 -5.01 10.23
C LYS A 171 12.45 -3.51 10.26
N ASN A 172 13.12 -3.04 11.31
CA ASN A 172 13.42 -1.63 11.52
C ASN A 172 12.15 -0.73 11.50
N ILE A 173 11.06 -1.23 12.11
CA ILE A 173 9.76 -0.55 12.15
C ILE A 173 9.22 -0.27 10.73
N ALA A 174 9.38 -1.22 9.81
CA ALA A 174 8.89 -1.14 8.44
C ALA A 174 8.42 -2.51 7.94
N PHE A 175 7.46 -2.50 7.01
CA PHE A 175 7.12 -3.68 6.21
C PHE A 175 8.03 -3.74 4.98
N LEU A 176 8.66 -4.88 4.72
CA LEU A 176 9.64 -5.07 3.65
C LEU A 176 9.34 -6.36 2.86
N PRO A 177 8.86 -6.26 1.62
CA PRO A 177 8.40 -5.05 0.93
C PRO A 177 7.06 -4.53 1.49
N LYS A 178 6.76 -3.21 1.34
CA LYS A 178 5.55 -2.60 1.91
C LYS A 178 4.36 -2.53 0.94
N ASP A 179 4.63 -2.27 -0.36
CA ASP A 179 3.61 -2.09 -1.40
C ASP A 179 3.85 -3.14 -2.49
N ILE A 180 3.02 -4.17 -2.51
CA ILE A 180 3.15 -5.32 -3.41
C ILE A 180 1.88 -5.57 -4.22
N LYS A 181 2.06 -6.06 -5.43
CA LYS A 181 0.99 -6.55 -6.29
C LYS A 181 1.10 -8.07 -6.42
N VAL A 182 0.01 -8.77 -6.18
CA VAL A 182 -0.07 -10.24 -6.19
C VAL A 182 -1.32 -10.72 -6.91
N SER A 183 -1.32 -11.96 -7.39
CA SER A 183 -2.54 -12.62 -7.87
C SER A 183 -3.44 -13.04 -6.70
N LYS A 184 -4.76 -13.10 -6.93
CA LYS A 184 -5.68 -13.69 -5.94
C LYS A 184 -5.25 -15.11 -5.56
N GLY A 185 -5.48 -15.49 -4.31
CA GLY A 185 -5.13 -16.81 -3.78
C GLY A 185 -3.65 -16.96 -3.39
N VAL A 186 -2.82 -15.94 -3.58
CA VAL A 186 -1.42 -15.95 -3.10
C VAL A 186 -1.40 -15.92 -1.58
N LYS A 187 -0.62 -16.82 -0.98
CA LYS A 187 -0.39 -16.85 0.46
C LYS A 187 0.64 -15.79 0.84
N ILE A 188 0.26 -14.85 1.69
CA ILE A 188 1.16 -13.82 2.23
C ILE A 188 1.46 -14.13 3.69
N THR A 189 2.75 -14.13 4.03
CA THR A 189 3.25 -14.34 5.39
C THR A 189 3.98 -13.10 5.85
N TRP A 190 3.51 -12.47 6.92
CA TRP A 190 4.25 -11.41 7.63
C TRP A 190 5.05 -12.05 8.76
N VAL A 191 6.36 -11.76 8.81
CA VAL A 191 7.27 -12.30 9.84
C VAL A 191 7.89 -11.13 10.61
N ASN A 192 7.82 -11.17 11.93
CA ASN A 192 8.44 -10.14 12.76
C ASN A 192 9.91 -10.45 13.03
N ASP A 193 10.81 -9.71 12.35
CA ASP A 193 12.26 -9.79 12.54
C ASP A 193 12.79 -8.77 13.56
N ASP A 194 11.93 -7.91 14.11
CA ASP A 194 12.30 -6.94 15.15
C ASP A 194 12.13 -7.53 16.57
N SER A 195 12.85 -6.99 17.53
CA SER A 195 12.63 -7.26 18.95
C SER A 195 11.36 -6.61 19.51
N ALA A 196 10.86 -5.56 18.86
CA ALA A 196 9.59 -4.89 19.18
C ALA A 196 8.40 -5.73 18.70
N GLN A 197 7.26 -5.62 19.40
CA GLN A 197 6.02 -6.22 18.94
C GLN A 197 5.40 -5.39 17.82
N HIS A 198 4.89 -6.08 16.80
CA HIS A 198 4.18 -5.49 15.68
C HIS A 198 2.79 -6.09 15.48
N TYR A 199 1.97 -5.40 14.71
CA TYR A 199 0.62 -5.82 14.32
C TYR A 199 0.47 -5.69 12.81
N ILE A 200 -0.37 -6.52 12.21
CA ILE A 200 -0.89 -6.32 10.87
C ILE A 200 -2.37 -5.99 11.04
N ASN A 201 -2.73 -4.74 10.83
CA ASN A 201 -4.12 -4.32 10.94
C ASN A 201 -4.56 -3.60 9.67
N SER A 202 -5.78 -3.89 9.21
CA SER A 202 -6.36 -3.18 8.08
C SER A 202 -6.66 -1.73 8.46
N ASP A 203 -6.77 -0.86 7.48
CA ASP A 203 -7.31 0.48 7.72
C ASP A 203 -8.82 0.37 8.13
N SER A 204 -9.38 1.32 8.80
CA SER A 204 -8.82 2.55 9.33
C SER A 204 -8.29 2.36 10.75
N HIS A 205 -7.42 3.27 11.22
CA HIS A 205 -7.00 3.30 12.63
C HIS A 205 -7.91 4.27 13.42
N PRO A 206 -8.37 3.93 14.65
CA PRO A 206 -8.10 2.69 15.41
C PRO A 206 -9.12 1.56 15.17
N ALA A 207 -10.11 1.73 14.29
CA ALA A 207 -11.23 0.80 14.16
C ALA A 207 -10.85 -0.52 13.46
N HIS A 208 -9.86 -0.49 12.54
CA HIS A 208 -9.38 -1.63 11.74
C HIS A 208 -10.52 -2.40 11.03
N SER A 209 -11.47 -1.64 10.51
CA SER A 209 -12.77 -2.15 10.05
C SER A 209 -12.82 -2.45 8.56
N TYR A 210 -11.87 -1.95 7.74
CA TYR A 210 -11.92 -2.09 6.29
C TYR A 210 -11.91 -3.56 5.83
N PHE A 211 -10.97 -4.37 6.32
CA PHE A 211 -10.90 -5.81 6.07
C PHE A 211 -10.49 -6.56 7.35
N PRO A 212 -11.44 -6.87 8.25
CA PRO A 212 -11.16 -7.42 9.58
C PRO A 212 -10.35 -8.72 9.58
N ALA A 213 -10.42 -9.54 8.52
CA ALA A 213 -9.62 -10.76 8.39
C ALA A 213 -8.10 -10.48 8.36
N GLN A 214 -7.68 -9.26 8.04
CA GLN A 214 -6.27 -8.84 8.02
C GLN A 214 -5.75 -8.43 9.41
N ASN A 215 -6.59 -8.43 10.45
CA ASN A 215 -6.18 -8.00 11.77
C ASN A 215 -5.51 -9.15 12.53
N SER A 216 -4.21 -9.03 12.77
CA SER A 216 -3.44 -9.99 13.57
C SER A 216 -3.53 -9.72 15.07
N LYS A 217 -3.17 -10.70 15.89
CA LYS A 217 -2.70 -10.45 17.25
C LYS A 217 -1.33 -9.76 17.24
N ALA A 218 -0.86 -9.29 18.40
CA ALA A 218 0.53 -8.86 18.57
C ALA A 218 1.49 -9.97 18.13
N LEU A 219 2.44 -9.66 17.26
CA LEU A 219 3.51 -10.55 16.82
C LEU A 219 4.79 -10.21 17.57
N LYS A 220 5.29 -11.13 18.38
CA LYS A 220 6.63 -11.05 18.97
C LYS A 220 7.68 -11.37 17.91
N GLN A 221 8.94 -11.14 18.24
CA GLN A 221 10.05 -11.56 17.39
C GLN A 221 9.92 -13.03 16.95
N GLU A 222 10.17 -13.32 15.68
CA GLU A 222 10.04 -14.63 15.02
C GLU A 222 8.60 -15.16 14.89
N GLU A 223 7.59 -14.48 15.43
CA GLU A 223 6.19 -14.82 15.17
C GLU A 223 5.74 -14.32 13.80
N SER A 224 4.74 -15.00 13.25
CA SER A 224 4.19 -14.69 11.92
C SER A 224 2.67 -14.64 11.90
N PHE A 225 2.14 -13.92 10.90
CA PHE A 225 0.74 -13.91 10.53
C PHE A 225 0.61 -14.29 9.07
N ILE A 226 -0.40 -15.10 8.73
CA ILE A 226 -0.61 -15.60 7.38
C ILE A 226 -2.02 -15.26 6.93
N LEU A 227 -2.14 -14.77 5.68
CA LEU A 227 -3.43 -14.47 5.07
C LEU A 227 -3.38 -14.72 3.55
N THR A 228 -4.51 -15.14 3.00
CA THR A 228 -4.76 -15.26 1.56
C THR A 228 -5.90 -14.35 1.17
N PHE A 229 -5.75 -13.62 0.06
CA PHE A 229 -6.76 -12.68 -0.44
C PHE A 229 -7.46 -13.29 -1.66
N GLU A 230 -8.77 -13.48 -1.55
CA GLU A 230 -9.58 -14.12 -2.60
C GLU A 230 -10.32 -13.11 -3.49
N LYS A 231 -10.48 -11.86 -3.05
CA LYS A 231 -11.17 -10.80 -3.79
C LYS A 231 -10.14 -9.80 -4.34
N PRO A 232 -10.13 -9.53 -5.66
CA PRO A 232 -9.30 -8.45 -6.21
C PRO A 232 -9.63 -7.10 -5.58
N GLY A 233 -8.61 -6.24 -5.47
CA GLY A 233 -8.75 -4.91 -4.87
C GLY A 233 -7.50 -4.45 -4.14
N ILE A 234 -7.59 -3.31 -3.48
CA ILE A 234 -6.52 -2.76 -2.64
C ILE A 234 -6.81 -3.01 -1.17
N TYR A 235 -5.80 -3.47 -0.43
CA TYR A 235 -5.85 -3.79 0.99
C TYR A 235 -4.77 -3.00 1.73
N PRO A 236 -5.08 -1.76 2.15
CA PRO A 236 -4.18 -0.97 2.97
C PRO A 236 -4.07 -1.57 4.37
N TYR A 237 -2.88 -1.52 4.93
CA TYR A 237 -2.61 -2.03 6.27
C TYR A 237 -1.50 -1.23 6.98
N HIS A 238 -1.49 -1.33 8.29
CA HIS A 238 -0.50 -0.65 9.13
C HIS A 238 -0.20 -1.45 10.39
N CYS A 239 0.84 -1.05 11.12
CA CYS A 239 1.11 -1.55 12.45
C CYS A 239 0.49 -0.60 13.49
N SER A 240 -0.47 -1.08 14.30
CA SER A 240 -1.15 -0.24 15.32
C SER A 240 -0.20 0.38 16.35
N ALA A 241 0.90 -0.29 16.67
CA ALA A 241 1.92 0.26 17.57
C ALA A 241 2.72 1.40 16.93
N HIS A 242 2.73 1.50 15.58
CA HIS A 242 3.52 2.46 14.80
C HIS A 242 2.70 3.06 13.65
N ALA A 243 1.42 3.36 13.88
CA ALA A 243 0.44 3.71 12.85
C ALA A 243 0.86 4.88 11.94
N ASN A 244 1.64 5.83 12.45
CA ASN A 244 2.08 7.01 11.71
C ASN A 244 3.29 6.75 10.78
N SER A 245 4.00 5.63 10.92
CA SER A 245 5.26 5.37 10.23
C SER A 245 5.35 4.02 9.54
N MET A 246 4.56 3.04 9.97
CA MET A 246 4.64 1.66 9.48
C MET A 246 3.33 1.26 8.80
N SER A 247 3.27 1.45 7.50
CA SER A 247 2.11 1.12 6.64
C SER A 247 2.54 0.45 5.36
N GLY A 248 1.60 -0.23 4.69
CA GLY A 248 1.81 -0.89 3.40
C GLY A 248 0.48 -1.16 2.70
N ASN A 249 0.56 -1.63 1.46
CA ASN A 249 -0.60 -1.96 0.64
C ASN A 249 -0.40 -3.30 -0.08
N ILE A 250 -1.45 -4.11 -0.11
CA ILE A 250 -1.52 -5.30 -0.96
C ILE A 250 -2.51 -4.99 -2.08
N LEU A 251 -2.02 -4.96 -3.31
CA LEU A 251 -2.83 -4.88 -4.52
C LEU A 251 -3.05 -6.30 -5.04
N VAL A 252 -4.29 -6.76 -5.09
CA VAL A 252 -4.68 -8.10 -5.53
C VAL A 252 -5.35 -8.01 -6.90
N GLU A 253 -4.85 -8.79 -7.88
CA GLU A 253 -5.38 -8.90 -9.25
C GLU A 253 -5.92 -10.31 -9.55
#